data_e9766bd5f8d14b391fc3698b4b6c3646
#
_entry.id   e9766bd5f8d14b391fc3698b4b6c3646
#
_cell.length_a   1.000
_cell.length_b   1.000
_cell.length_c   1.000
_cell.angle_alpha   90.00
_cell.angle_beta   90.00
_cell.angle_gamma   90.00
#
_symmetry.space_group_name_H-M   'P 1'
#
loop_
_entity.id
_entity.type
_entity.pdbx_description
1 polymer ?
#
loop_
_entity_poly.entity_id
_entity_poly.type
_entity_poly.pdbx_seq_one_letter_code
_entity_poly.pdbx_strand_id
1 'polypeptide(L)'
;FIGKNWKIVEQFIAMMIQHPGVKIRWACVFTSVEGGGKGLLASLVSALLGHHNCNTQLNFDQMVSKHSNVLLGLQFGVINELDLSSKKNIKSNTNQLKKIISDPILTIELKNKPQIKIPNFANFFIYSNDDDCLYLTKEARRYFITTIKHEQAMIEKRLEEEGYKDLIVDALEYNSDQLCYLKDYFENVVIEDHKMFQKNAPKTEDFYDLVEKSRQGIHRTLDDRFYSNQYPFESNGE
;
A
#
# COMPACT_ATOMS: atom_id res chain seq x y z
N PHE A 1 3.58 -15.29 -8.38
CA PHE A 1 4.00 -14.08 -7.67
C PHE A 1 3.05 -13.76 -6.50
N ILE A 2 1.85 -13.25 -6.76
CA ILE A 2 0.83 -12.93 -5.76
C ILE A 2 -0.13 -14.13 -5.52
N GLY A 3 -0.08 -15.15 -6.37
CA GLY A 3 -0.86 -16.37 -6.24
C GLY A 3 -2.38 -16.15 -6.33
N LYS A 4 -3.14 -16.79 -5.44
CA LYS A 4 -4.62 -16.74 -5.41
C LYS A 4 -5.22 -15.34 -5.24
N ASN A 5 -4.44 -14.42 -4.70
CA ASN A 5 -4.87 -13.03 -4.46
C ASN A 5 -4.70 -12.11 -5.69
N TRP A 6 -4.06 -12.62 -6.78
CA TRP A 6 -3.79 -11.83 -7.97
C TRP A 6 -5.05 -11.21 -8.58
N LYS A 7 -6.14 -11.96 -8.66
CA LYS A 7 -7.39 -11.49 -9.27
C LYS A 7 -7.91 -10.19 -8.65
N ILE A 8 -7.75 -10.00 -7.35
CA ILE A 8 -8.19 -8.77 -6.67
C ILE A 8 -7.22 -7.62 -6.97
N VAL A 9 -5.91 -7.88 -7.01
CA VAL A 9 -4.91 -6.87 -7.38
C VAL A 9 -5.08 -6.45 -8.84
N GLU A 10 -5.31 -7.40 -9.73
CA GLU A 10 -5.60 -7.17 -11.15
C GLU A 10 -6.81 -6.24 -11.32
N GLN A 11 -7.93 -6.55 -10.68
CA GLN A 11 -9.11 -5.70 -10.71
C GLN A 11 -8.88 -4.33 -10.05
N PHE A 12 -8.02 -4.24 -9.02
CA PHE A 12 -7.63 -2.97 -8.41
C PHE A 12 -6.89 -2.08 -9.42
N ILE A 13 -5.94 -2.65 -10.17
CA ILE A 13 -5.22 -1.94 -11.23
C ILE A 13 -6.17 -1.55 -12.37
N ALA A 14 -6.99 -2.49 -12.83
CA ALA A 14 -8.01 -2.23 -13.85
C ALA A 14 -8.96 -1.10 -13.44
N MET A 15 -9.39 -1.07 -12.17
CA MET A 15 -10.25 -0.02 -11.66
C MET A 15 -9.60 1.37 -11.72
N MET A 16 -8.30 1.48 -11.45
CA MET A 16 -7.57 2.74 -11.58
C MET A 16 -7.43 3.19 -13.04
N ILE A 17 -7.32 2.26 -13.99
CA ILE A 17 -7.17 2.54 -15.42
C ILE A 17 -8.52 2.87 -16.06
N GLN A 18 -9.52 2.04 -15.83
CA GLN A 18 -10.85 2.19 -16.45
C GLN A 18 -11.67 3.33 -15.81
N HIS A 19 -11.44 3.62 -14.52
CA HIS A 19 -12.21 4.59 -13.75
C HIS A 19 -11.32 5.54 -12.93
N PRO A 20 -10.46 6.35 -13.57
CA PRO A 20 -9.43 7.14 -12.90
C PRO A 20 -9.98 8.19 -11.92
N GLY A 21 -11.26 8.58 -12.06
CA GLY A 21 -11.93 9.52 -11.15
C GLY A 21 -12.57 8.84 -9.93
N VAL A 22 -12.51 7.52 -9.80
CA VAL A 22 -13.15 6.79 -8.71
C VAL A 22 -12.15 6.50 -7.61
N LYS A 23 -12.45 6.98 -6.40
CA LYS A 23 -11.64 6.70 -5.20
C LYS A 23 -11.86 5.28 -4.72
N ILE A 24 -10.82 4.46 -4.74
CA ILE A 24 -10.81 3.17 -4.05
C ILE A 24 -10.59 3.42 -2.55
N ARG A 25 -11.47 2.89 -1.69
CA ARG A 25 -11.48 3.19 -0.25
C ARG A 25 -10.60 2.29 0.61
N TRP A 26 -9.75 1.51 -0.02
CA TRP A 26 -8.79 0.64 0.63
C TRP A 26 -7.49 0.58 -0.17
N ALA A 27 -6.43 0.15 0.47
CA ALA A 27 -5.11 0.01 -0.13
C ALA A 27 -4.71 -1.46 -0.21
N CYS A 28 -3.90 -1.82 -1.21
CA CYS A 28 -3.23 -3.11 -1.27
C CYS A 28 -1.96 -3.05 -0.41
N VAL A 29 -1.84 -3.97 0.54
CA VAL A 29 -0.65 -4.15 1.37
C VAL A 29 0.07 -5.41 0.92
N PHE A 30 1.31 -5.25 0.55
CA PHE A 30 2.17 -6.35 0.14
C PHE A 30 3.27 -6.53 1.18
N THR A 31 3.24 -7.68 1.84
CA THR A 31 4.32 -8.11 2.71
C THR A 31 5.21 -9.10 1.95
N SER A 32 6.51 -8.97 2.04
CA SER A 32 7.47 -9.90 1.45
C SER A 32 8.86 -9.69 2.02
N VAL A 33 9.72 -10.68 1.86
CA VAL A 33 11.17 -10.50 1.98
C VAL A 33 11.68 -9.48 0.95
N GLU A 34 12.88 -8.96 1.15
CA GLU A 34 13.55 -8.11 0.18
C GLU A 34 13.68 -8.84 -1.18
N GLY A 35 13.67 -8.07 -2.26
CA GLY A 35 13.78 -8.64 -3.61
C GLY A 35 12.51 -9.34 -4.13
N GLY A 36 11.40 -9.34 -3.39
CA GLY A 36 10.14 -9.97 -3.78
C GLY A 36 9.42 -9.35 -4.99
N GLY A 37 10.06 -8.45 -5.78
CA GLY A 37 9.50 -7.87 -7.02
C GLY A 37 8.44 -6.79 -6.82
N LYS A 38 8.22 -6.33 -5.58
CA LYS A 38 7.25 -5.25 -5.27
C LYS A 38 7.50 -3.99 -6.10
N GLY A 39 8.76 -3.59 -6.21
CA GLY A 39 9.17 -2.40 -6.97
C GLY A 39 8.83 -2.52 -8.46
N LEU A 40 9.01 -3.68 -9.05
CA LEU A 40 8.67 -3.94 -10.45
C LEU A 40 7.18 -3.75 -10.72
N LEU A 41 6.32 -4.32 -9.87
CA LEU A 41 4.87 -4.12 -9.98
C LEU A 41 4.48 -2.64 -9.88
N ALA A 42 5.09 -1.90 -8.96
CA ALA A 42 4.86 -0.46 -8.84
C ALA A 42 5.28 0.32 -10.10
N SER A 43 6.43 -0.03 -10.68
CA SER A 43 6.93 0.59 -11.90
C SER A 43 6.01 0.33 -13.10
N LEU A 44 5.52 -0.91 -13.27
CA LEU A 44 4.56 -1.26 -14.32
C LEU A 44 3.24 -0.49 -14.16
N VAL A 45 2.68 -0.43 -12.95
CA VAL A 45 1.46 0.36 -12.69
C VAL A 45 1.69 1.84 -12.96
N SER A 46 2.85 2.37 -12.58
CA SER A 46 3.21 3.77 -12.85
C SER A 46 3.35 4.06 -14.35
N ALA A 47 3.91 3.12 -15.14
CA ALA A 47 3.99 3.25 -16.58
C ALA A 47 2.59 3.25 -17.23
N LEU A 48 1.70 2.36 -16.80
CA LEU A 48 0.31 2.25 -17.28
C LEU A 48 -0.52 3.50 -17.00
N LEU A 49 -0.36 4.13 -15.84
CA LEU A 49 -1.13 5.31 -15.42
C LEU A 49 -0.47 6.64 -15.85
N GLY A 50 0.76 6.58 -16.33
CA GLY A 50 1.62 7.74 -16.61
C GLY A 50 2.38 8.21 -15.37
N HIS A 51 3.69 8.28 -15.47
CA HIS A 51 4.58 8.58 -14.33
C HIS A 51 4.25 9.89 -13.60
N HIS A 52 3.74 10.89 -14.32
CA HIS A 52 3.37 12.20 -13.75
C HIS A 52 2.14 12.15 -12.83
N ASN A 53 1.33 11.09 -12.91
CA ASN A 53 0.18 10.84 -12.04
C ASN A 53 0.54 9.98 -10.82
N CYS A 54 1.80 9.54 -10.71
CA CYS A 54 2.24 8.53 -9.77
C CYS A 54 3.39 9.02 -8.89
N ASN A 55 3.47 8.48 -7.68
CA ASN A 55 4.64 8.59 -6.82
C ASN A 55 4.92 7.23 -6.18
N THR A 56 5.94 6.54 -6.69
CA THR A 56 6.32 5.20 -6.23
C THR A 56 7.27 5.21 -5.01
N GLN A 57 7.56 6.38 -4.46
CA GLN A 57 8.45 6.57 -3.32
C GLN A 57 7.85 7.51 -2.27
N LEU A 58 6.59 7.29 -1.91
CA LEU A 58 5.96 8.08 -0.87
C LEU A 58 6.54 7.73 0.50
N ASN A 59 6.84 8.77 1.26
CA ASN A 59 7.16 8.66 2.67
C ASN A 59 5.95 9.08 3.51
N PHE A 60 5.57 8.25 4.49
CA PHE A 60 4.42 8.52 5.34
C PHE A 60 4.50 9.86 6.07
N ASP A 61 5.68 10.22 6.61
CA ASP A 61 5.86 11.47 7.34
C ASP A 61 5.67 12.70 6.43
N GLN A 62 6.07 12.60 5.17
CA GLN A 62 5.80 13.63 4.19
C GLN A 62 4.30 13.75 3.88
N MET A 63 3.58 12.62 3.77
CA MET A 63 2.14 12.62 3.50
C MET A 63 1.32 13.29 4.60
N VAL A 64 1.73 13.14 5.87
CA VAL A 64 1.02 13.69 7.04
C VAL A 64 1.58 15.03 7.52
N SER A 65 2.62 15.54 6.90
CA SER A 65 3.22 16.83 7.27
C SER A 65 2.25 17.97 6.99
N LYS A 66 2.34 19.04 7.80
CA LYS A 66 1.39 20.17 7.76
C LYS A 66 1.29 20.83 6.37
N HIS A 67 2.38 20.92 5.64
CA HIS A 67 2.47 21.61 4.35
C HIS A 67 2.74 20.63 3.20
N SER A 68 2.23 19.41 3.32
CA SER A 68 2.43 18.40 2.29
C SER A 68 1.63 18.71 1.03
N ASN A 69 2.29 18.60 -0.12
CA ASN A 69 1.69 18.67 -1.45
C ASN A 69 1.79 17.35 -2.22
N VAL A 70 2.36 16.31 -1.61
CA VAL A 70 2.66 15.03 -2.29
C VAL A 70 1.41 14.27 -2.74
N LEU A 71 0.24 14.64 -2.21
CA LEU A 71 -1.05 14.05 -2.58
C LEU A 71 -1.81 14.86 -3.63
N LEU A 72 -1.27 16.02 -4.04
CA LEU A 72 -1.94 16.89 -4.99
C LEU A 72 -1.85 16.31 -6.41
N GLY A 73 -3.01 15.98 -6.99
CA GLY A 73 -3.09 15.39 -8.33
C GLY A 73 -2.62 13.93 -8.42
N LEU A 74 -2.29 13.31 -7.29
CA LEU A 74 -1.83 11.93 -7.26
C LEU A 74 -2.98 10.97 -7.59
N GLN A 75 -2.77 10.04 -8.52
CA GLN A 75 -3.66 8.94 -8.86
C GLN A 75 -3.20 7.62 -8.22
N PHE A 76 -1.89 7.39 -8.21
CA PHE A 76 -1.29 6.18 -7.64
C PHE A 76 -0.06 6.50 -6.80
N GLY A 77 -0.01 5.95 -5.61
CA GLY A 77 1.10 6.12 -4.69
C GLY A 77 1.57 4.81 -4.07
N VAL A 78 2.88 4.68 -3.89
CA VAL A 78 3.47 3.55 -3.17
C VAL A 78 4.12 4.07 -1.89
N ILE A 79 3.64 3.58 -0.77
CA ILE A 79 4.21 3.85 0.55
C ILE A 79 5.20 2.72 0.82
N ASN A 80 6.49 3.05 0.79
CA ASN A 80 7.54 2.09 1.05
C ASN A 80 7.85 2.05 2.55
N GLU A 81 8.16 0.86 3.05
CA GLU A 81 8.64 0.64 4.43
C GLU A 81 7.76 1.32 5.48
N LEU A 82 6.44 1.14 5.34
CA LEU A 82 5.52 1.67 6.32
C LEU A 82 5.73 0.94 7.66
N ASP A 83 6.27 1.65 8.62
CA ASP A 83 6.32 1.22 10.02
C ASP A 83 5.61 2.25 10.89
N LEU A 84 4.41 1.91 11.33
CA LEU A 84 3.65 2.71 12.29
C LEU A 84 3.85 2.24 13.72
N SER A 85 4.39 1.05 13.94
CA SER A 85 4.57 0.44 15.25
C SER A 85 5.66 1.14 16.08
N SER A 86 6.74 1.56 15.42
CA SER A 86 7.86 2.27 16.04
C SER A 86 7.62 3.77 16.27
N LYS A 87 6.57 4.34 15.67
CA LYS A 87 6.33 5.79 15.70
C LYS A 87 5.64 6.25 16.97
N LYS A 88 6.04 7.41 17.47
CA LYS A 88 5.27 8.13 18.50
C LYS A 88 3.86 8.44 17.94
N ASN A 89 2.83 8.32 18.80
CA ASN A 89 1.43 8.60 18.41
C ASN A 89 0.82 7.63 17.37
N ILE A 90 1.08 6.34 17.48
CA ILE A 90 0.57 5.28 16.61
C ILE A 90 -0.92 5.47 16.24
N LYS A 91 -1.78 5.76 17.22
CA LYS A 91 -3.22 5.94 17.00
C LYS A 91 -3.53 7.14 16.08
N SER A 92 -2.83 8.26 16.26
CA SER A 92 -2.99 9.44 15.41
C SER A 92 -2.55 9.16 13.99
N ASN A 93 -1.37 8.57 13.82
CA ASN A 93 -0.79 8.24 12.52
C ASN A 93 -1.67 7.23 11.76
N THR A 94 -2.12 6.19 12.43
CA THR A 94 -3.07 5.23 11.86
C THR A 94 -4.37 5.89 11.41
N ASN A 95 -4.91 6.84 12.17
CA ASN A 95 -6.12 7.55 11.79
C ASN A 95 -5.90 8.49 10.60
N GLN A 96 -4.75 9.13 10.50
CA GLN A 96 -4.40 9.97 9.35
C GLN A 96 -4.24 9.11 8.08
N LEU A 97 -3.52 7.98 8.16
CA LEU A 97 -3.40 7.05 7.04
C LEU A 97 -4.79 6.55 6.57
N LYS A 98 -5.65 6.18 7.51
CA LYS A 98 -7.03 5.76 7.21
C LYS A 98 -7.82 6.83 6.47
N LYS A 99 -7.68 8.10 6.80
CA LYS A 99 -8.32 9.22 6.09
C LYS A 99 -7.76 9.37 4.68
N ILE A 100 -6.44 9.37 4.53
CA ILE A 100 -5.80 9.49 3.22
C ILE A 100 -6.23 8.35 2.29
N ILE A 101 -6.33 7.12 2.80
CA ILE A 101 -6.76 5.97 2.01
C ILE A 101 -8.24 6.06 1.61
N SER A 102 -9.14 6.53 2.48
CA SER A 102 -10.58 6.33 2.27
C SER A 102 -11.40 7.57 1.98
N ASP A 103 -10.93 8.75 2.38
CA ASP A 103 -11.74 9.96 2.28
C ASP A 103 -11.72 10.52 0.85
N PRO A 104 -12.88 10.86 0.27
CA PRO A 104 -12.95 11.35 -1.10
C PRO A 104 -12.44 12.79 -1.25
N ILE A 105 -12.30 13.51 -0.15
CA ILE A 105 -11.82 14.89 -0.11
C ILE A 105 -10.72 14.99 0.95
N LEU A 106 -9.61 15.62 0.60
CA LEU A 106 -8.53 15.95 1.51
C LEU A 106 -8.47 17.47 1.72
N THR A 107 -8.12 17.86 2.93
CA THR A 107 -7.77 19.26 3.23
C THR A 107 -6.24 19.34 3.28
N ILE A 108 -5.66 20.15 2.42
CA ILE A 108 -4.23 20.40 2.37
C ILE A 108 -3.93 21.86 2.67
N GLU A 109 -2.79 22.12 3.27
CA GLU A 109 -2.29 23.44 3.56
C GLU A 109 -0.95 23.64 2.86
N LEU A 110 -0.90 24.47 1.85
CA LEU A 110 0.34 24.82 1.17
C LEU A 110 1.04 25.96 1.94
N LYS A 111 2.38 25.96 1.93
CA LYS A 111 3.16 27.00 2.60
C LYS A 111 2.73 28.39 2.13
N ASN A 112 2.39 29.27 3.09
CA ASN A 112 1.94 30.63 2.84
C ASN A 112 0.63 30.75 2.01
N LYS A 113 -0.20 29.72 2.01
CA LYS A 113 -1.51 29.73 1.37
C LYS A 113 -2.60 29.26 2.34
N PRO A 114 -3.85 29.68 2.16
CA PRO A 114 -4.95 29.15 2.95
C PRO A 114 -5.14 27.65 2.70
N GLN A 115 -5.77 26.98 3.64
CA GLN A 115 -6.17 25.58 3.47
C GLN A 115 -7.15 25.46 2.30
N ILE A 116 -6.91 24.44 1.47
CA ILE A 116 -7.79 24.12 0.34
C ILE A 116 -8.30 22.69 0.46
N LYS A 117 -9.52 22.47 0.00
CA LYS A 117 -10.11 21.14 -0.14
C LYS A 117 -9.87 20.66 -1.56
N ILE A 118 -9.33 19.47 -1.70
CA ILE A 118 -9.06 18.84 -2.99
C ILE A 118 -9.75 17.48 -3.09
N PRO A 119 -10.21 17.08 -4.29
CA PRO A 119 -10.61 15.70 -4.53
C PRO A 119 -9.43 14.76 -4.27
N ASN A 120 -9.69 13.61 -3.68
CA ASN A 120 -8.71 12.57 -3.42
C ASN A 120 -8.90 11.42 -4.41
N PHE A 121 -8.05 11.36 -5.42
CA PHE A 121 -8.02 10.27 -6.41
C PHE A 121 -6.90 9.28 -6.14
N ALA A 122 -6.04 9.55 -5.15
CA ALA A 122 -4.88 8.72 -4.84
C ALA A 122 -5.29 7.33 -4.36
N ASN A 123 -4.80 6.29 -5.02
CA ASN A 123 -4.92 4.90 -4.62
C ASN A 123 -3.55 4.37 -4.24
N PHE A 124 -3.46 3.42 -3.31
CA PHE A 124 -2.19 3.12 -2.68
C PHE A 124 -1.83 1.65 -2.72
N PHE A 125 -0.56 1.38 -3.03
CA PHE A 125 0.15 0.20 -2.58
C PHE A 125 0.97 0.55 -1.34
N ILE A 126 1.01 -0.35 -0.39
CA ILE A 126 1.81 -0.25 0.82
C ILE A 126 2.74 -1.45 0.83
N TYR A 127 4.02 -1.19 0.90
CA TYR A 127 5.05 -2.22 0.93
C TYR A 127 5.67 -2.28 2.31
N SER A 128 5.82 -3.50 2.82
CA SER A 128 6.55 -3.73 4.04
C SER A 128 7.33 -5.05 3.96
N ASN A 129 8.48 -5.06 4.62
CA ASN A 129 9.25 -6.26 4.86
C ASN A 129 8.93 -6.83 6.26
N ASP A 130 8.27 -6.05 7.11
CA ASP A 130 7.92 -6.42 8.47
C ASP A 130 6.46 -6.87 8.58
N ASP A 131 6.26 -7.94 9.31
CA ASP A 131 4.94 -8.53 9.56
C ASP A 131 4.09 -7.72 10.57
N ASP A 132 4.68 -6.74 11.28
CA ASP A 132 4.01 -5.89 12.26
C ASP A 132 3.95 -4.39 11.86
N CYS A 133 4.18 -4.10 10.60
CA CYS A 133 4.20 -2.75 10.03
C CYS A 133 2.91 -1.94 10.28
N LEU A 134 1.78 -2.63 10.47
CA LEU A 134 0.47 -2.06 10.71
C LEU A 134 -0.15 -2.64 11.98
N TYR A 135 -0.60 -1.76 12.87
CA TYR A 135 -1.47 -2.21 13.95
C TYR A 135 -2.88 -2.52 13.41
N LEU A 136 -3.17 -3.83 13.30
CA LEU A 136 -4.41 -4.32 12.72
C LEU A 136 -5.30 -4.97 13.77
N THR A 137 -6.59 -4.67 13.66
CA THR A 137 -7.66 -5.39 14.36
C THR A 137 -8.49 -6.19 13.35
N LYS A 138 -9.26 -7.18 13.81
CA LYS A 138 -10.14 -7.96 12.95
C LYS A 138 -11.16 -7.11 12.19
N GLU A 139 -11.48 -5.92 12.70
CA GLU A 139 -12.41 -4.95 12.12
C GLU A 139 -11.75 -4.00 11.11
N ALA A 140 -10.42 -4.06 10.93
CA ALA A 140 -9.72 -3.23 9.96
C ALA A 140 -10.27 -3.53 8.55
N ARG A 141 -10.76 -2.50 7.87
CA ARG A 141 -11.52 -2.63 6.61
C ARG A 141 -10.89 -1.91 5.42
N ARG A 142 -9.75 -1.25 5.63
CA ARG A 142 -9.11 -0.43 4.61
C ARG A 142 -7.85 -1.05 4.00
N TYR A 143 -7.58 -2.31 4.32
CA TYR A 143 -6.37 -2.98 3.89
C TYR A 143 -6.71 -4.34 3.29
N PHE A 144 -6.38 -4.50 2.02
CA PHE A 144 -6.29 -5.79 1.36
C PHE A 144 -4.85 -6.27 1.50
N ILE A 145 -4.64 -7.40 2.16
CA ILE A 145 -3.30 -7.87 2.50
C ILE A 145 -2.98 -9.11 1.69
N THR A 146 -1.80 -9.12 1.10
CA THR A 146 -1.26 -10.27 0.40
C THR A 146 0.24 -10.38 0.64
N THR A 147 0.68 -11.61 0.90
CA THR A 147 2.08 -11.94 1.14
C THR A 147 2.71 -12.53 -0.11
N ILE A 148 3.80 -11.95 -0.56
CA ILE A 148 4.62 -12.49 -1.66
C ILE A 148 5.61 -13.46 -1.02
N LYS A 149 5.40 -14.77 -1.28
CA LYS A 149 6.14 -15.86 -0.61
C LYS A 149 7.39 -16.31 -1.38
N HIS A 150 7.67 -15.71 -2.54
CA HIS A 150 8.78 -16.13 -3.38
C HIS A 150 10.05 -15.34 -3.07
N GLU A 151 11.16 -16.06 -2.96
CA GLU A 151 12.49 -15.48 -2.84
C GLU A 151 12.94 -14.84 -4.17
N GLN A 152 13.78 -13.80 -4.09
CA GLN A 152 14.31 -13.08 -5.25
C GLN A 152 14.91 -14.01 -6.29
N ALA A 153 15.77 -14.95 -5.89
CA ALA A 153 16.43 -15.87 -6.79
C ALA A 153 15.45 -16.75 -7.60
N MET A 154 14.32 -17.13 -7.00
CA MET A 154 13.27 -17.89 -7.69
C MET A 154 12.55 -17.03 -8.73
N ILE A 155 12.31 -15.77 -8.40
CA ILE A 155 11.66 -14.81 -9.32
C ILE A 155 12.58 -14.54 -10.51
N GLU A 156 13.84 -14.21 -10.26
CA GLU A 156 14.83 -13.93 -11.31
C GLU A 156 15.00 -15.13 -12.23
N LYS A 157 15.14 -16.33 -11.66
CA LYS A 157 15.25 -17.57 -12.43
C LYS A 157 14.06 -17.79 -13.36
N ARG A 158 12.82 -17.61 -12.87
CA ARG A 158 11.62 -17.75 -13.70
C ARG A 158 11.52 -16.68 -14.79
N LEU A 159 11.89 -15.45 -14.48
CA LEU A 159 11.90 -14.37 -15.47
C LEU A 159 12.89 -14.64 -16.59
N GLU A 160 14.04 -15.24 -16.28
CA GLU A 160 15.05 -15.61 -17.29
C GLU A 160 14.61 -16.85 -18.09
N GLU A 161 14.18 -17.93 -17.42
CA GLU A 161 13.78 -19.19 -18.06
C GLU A 161 12.55 -19.03 -18.96
N GLU A 162 11.61 -18.19 -18.59
CA GLU A 162 10.38 -17.94 -19.34
C GLU A 162 10.50 -16.76 -20.33
N GLY A 163 11.66 -16.09 -20.41
CA GLY A 163 11.92 -14.97 -21.33
C GLY A 163 11.15 -13.68 -20.99
N TYR A 164 10.60 -13.57 -19.78
CA TYR A 164 9.79 -12.41 -19.40
C TYR A 164 10.61 -11.17 -19.04
N LYS A 165 11.91 -11.32 -18.80
CA LYS A 165 12.78 -10.22 -18.38
C LYS A 165 12.79 -9.09 -19.41
N ASP A 166 13.04 -9.42 -20.66
CA ASP A 166 13.08 -8.44 -21.76
C ASP A 166 11.69 -7.82 -21.99
N LEU A 167 10.63 -8.63 -21.97
CA LEU A 167 9.25 -8.14 -22.12
C LEU A 167 8.87 -7.14 -21.02
N ILE A 168 9.35 -7.35 -19.79
CA ILE A 168 9.09 -6.43 -18.67
C ILE A 168 9.91 -5.14 -18.83
N VAL A 169 11.17 -5.24 -19.26
CA VAL A 169 12.01 -4.06 -19.53
C VAL A 169 11.35 -3.22 -20.63
N ASP A 170 10.94 -3.84 -21.73
CA ASP A 170 10.25 -3.17 -22.83
C ASP A 170 8.92 -2.54 -22.36
N ALA A 171 8.16 -3.23 -21.50
CA ALA A 171 6.91 -2.69 -20.96
C ALA A 171 7.11 -1.47 -20.03
N LEU A 172 8.31 -1.23 -19.53
CA LEU A 172 8.63 -0.02 -18.77
C LEU A 172 9.01 1.15 -19.65
N GLU A 173 9.31 0.91 -20.92
CA GLU A 173 9.62 1.97 -21.88
C GLU A 173 8.35 2.69 -22.33
N TYR A 174 8.42 4.01 -22.40
CA TYR A 174 7.30 4.84 -22.79
C TYR A 174 6.87 4.54 -24.25
N ASN A 175 5.58 4.29 -24.45
CA ASN A 175 4.97 3.94 -25.75
C ASN A 175 5.52 2.66 -26.41
N SER A 176 6.08 1.73 -25.65
CA SER A 176 6.41 0.41 -26.18
C SER A 176 5.15 -0.38 -26.54
N ASP A 177 5.29 -1.31 -27.49
CA ASP A 177 4.20 -2.20 -27.86
C ASP A 177 3.73 -3.03 -26.67
N GLN A 178 4.65 -3.48 -25.83
CA GLN A 178 4.37 -4.25 -24.61
C GLN A 178 3.55 -3.46 -23.59
N LEU A 179 3.87 -2.16 -23.41
CA LEU A 179 3.06 -1.29 -22.56
C LEU A 179 1.66 -1.09 -23.12
N CYS A 180 1.53 -0.94 -24.45
CA CYS A 180 0.24 -0.82 -25.14
C CYS A 180 -0.60 -2.10 -24.97
N TYR A 181 0.00 -3.30 -25.11
CA TYR A 181 -0.69 -4.57 -24.85
C TYR A 181 -1.14 -4.72 -23.40
N LEU A 182 -0.28 -4.36 -22.44
CA LEU A 182 -0.65 -4.38 -21.02
C LEU A 182 -1.79 -3.42 -20.72
N LYS A 183 -1.78 -2.24 -21.33
CA LYS A 183 -2.84 -1.25 -21.16
C LYS A 183 -4.16 -1.77 -21.71
N ASP A 184 -4.16 -2.30 -22.94
CA ASP A 184 -5.32 -2.93 -23.56
C ASP A 184 -5.86 -4.08 -22.69
N TYR A 185 -4.97 -4.92 -22.17
CA TYR A 185 -5.35 -5.99 -21.25
C TYR A 185 -6.12 -5.44 -20.05
N PHE A 186 -5.58 -4.44 -19.33
CA PHE A 186 -6.23 -3.89 -18.14
C PHE A 186 -7.50 -3.08 -18.47
N GLU A 187 -7.60 -2.46 -19.63
CA GLU A 187 -8.80 -1.80 -20.11
C GLU A 187 -9.95 -2.81 -20.38
N ASN A 188 -9.61 -4.07 -20.66
CA ASN A 188 -10.56 -5.15 -20.95
C ASN A 188 -10.77 -6.11 -19.75
N VAL A 189 -10.07 -5.96 -18.64
CA VAL A 189 -10.32 -6.75 -17.42
C VAL A 189 -11.74 -6.54 -16.92
N VAL A 190 -12.48 -7.63 -16.74
CA VAL A 190 -13.84 -7.57 -16.18
C VAL A 190 -13.78 -7.28 -14.68
N ILE A 191 -14.33 -6.15 -14.29
CA ILE A 191 -14.48 -5.79 -12.87
C ILE A 191 -15.81 -6.36 -12.40
N GLU A 192 -15.77 -7.43 -11.58
CA GLU A 192 -16.94 -8.20 -11.16
C GLU A 192 -17.90 -7.41 -10.24
N ASP A 193 -17.34 -6.65 -9.31
CA ASP A 193 -18.13 -5.78 -8.40
C ASP A 193 -17.45 -4.41 -8.22
N HIS A 194 -17.86 -3.42 -8.99
CA HIS A 194 -17.40 -2.03 -8.86
C HIS A 194 -17.63 -1.45 -7.45
N LYS A 195 -18.70 -1.91 -6.75
CA LYS A 195 -19.03 -1.41 -5.41
C LYS A 195 -18.06 -1.92 -4.35
N MET A 196 -17.36 -3.03 -4.61
CA MET A 196 -16.33 -3.56 -3.71
C MET A 196 -15.25 -2.51 -3.42
N PHE A 197 -14.84 -1.74 -4.44
CA PHE A 197 -13.79 -0.74 -4.31
C PHE A 197 -14.18 0.48 -3.45
N GLN A 198 -15.48 0.69 -3.26
CA GLN A 198 -16.02 1.77 -2.42
C GLN A 198 -16.49 1.29 -1.04
N LYS A 199 -16.35 0.01 -0.74
CA LYS A 199 -16.73 -0.62 0.54
C LYS A 199 -15.48 -1.03 1.35
N ASN A 200 -15.58 -2.16 1.99
CA ASN A 200 -14.50 -2.75 2.78
C ASN A 200 -13.59 -3.58 1.87
N ALA A 201 -12.29 -3.56 2.17
CA ALA A 201 -11.34 -4.45 1.54
C ALA A 201 -11.73 -5.93 1.75
N PRO A 202 -11.57 -6.78 0.74
CA PRO A 202 -11.70 -8.23 0.91
C PRO A 202 -10.71 -8.73 1.96
N LYS A 203 -11.15 -9.69 2.79
CA LYS A 203 -10.31 -10.33 3.80
C LYS A 203 -9.65 -11.57 3.22
N THR A 204 -8.34 -11.66 3.38
CA THR A 204 -7.52 -12.80 2.95
C THR A 204 -7.05 -13.62 4.15
N GLU A 205 -6.51 -14.80 3.93
CA GLU A 205 -5.82 -15.55 4.97
C GLU A 205 -4.63 -14.74 5.50
N ASP A 206 -3.86 -14.14 4.59
CA ASP A 206 -2.71 -13.28 4.94
C ASP A 206 -3.13 -12.10 5.86
N PHE A 207 -4.37 -11.58 5.70
CA PHE A 207 -4.91 -10.57 6.62
C PHE A 207 -5.06 -11.11 8.04
N TYR A 208 -5.61 -12.30 8.20
CA TYR A 208 -5.80 -12.89 9.53
C TYR A 208 -4.48 -13.28 10.18
N ASP A 209 -3.53 -13.77 9.40
CA ASP A 209 -2.17 -14.09 9.85
C ASP A 209 -1.46 -12.82 10.38
N LEU A 210 -1.59 -11.71 9.66
CA LEU A 210 -1.00 -10.44 10.07
C LEU A 210 -1.66 -9.87 11.33
N VAL A 211 -2.98 -10.01 11.47
CA VAL A 211 -3.70 -9.62 12.70
C VAL A 211 -3.21 -10.41 13.91
N GLU A 212 -2.95 -11.71 13.76
CA GLU A 212 -2.46 -12.56 14.84
C GLU A 212 -1.03 -12.20 15.22
N LYS A 213 -0.15 -11.98 14.25
CA LYS A 213 1.24 -11.53 14.47
C LYS A 213 1.29 -10.17 15.17
N SER A 214 0.44 -9.21 14.76
CA SER A 214 0.33 -7.89 15.42
C SER A 214 -0.06 -8.00 16.90
N ARG A 215 -0.87 -8.99 17.27
CA ARG A 215 -1.22 -9.25 18.68
C ARG A 215 -0.06 -9.84 19.46
N GLN A 216 0.65 -10.81 18.87
CA GLN A 216 1.81 -11.43 19.52
C GLN A 216 2.93 -10.41 19.73
N GLY A 217 3.13 -9.48 18.80
CA GLY A 217 4.08 -8.37 18.95
C GLY A 217 3.77 -7.50 20.17
N ILE A 218 2.50 -7.17 20.41
CA ILE A 218 2.08 -6.42 21.61
C ILE A 218 2.34 -7.22 22.89
N HIS A 219 2.02 -8.51 22.90
CA HIS A 219 2.30 -9.37 24.06
C HIS A 219 3.80 -9.43 24.34
N ARG A 220 4.65 -9.61 23.34
CA ARG A 220 6.12 -9.56 23.52
C ARG A 220 6.58 -8.23 24.10
N THR A 221 6.10 -7.10 23.56
CA THR A 221 6.48 -5.77 24.06
C THR A 221 6.03 -5.55 25.52
N LEU A 222 4.88 -6.10 25.91
CA LEU A 222 4.42 -6.06 27.30
C LEU A 222 5.28 -6.96 28.18
N ASP A 223 5.56 -8.17 27.75
CA ASP A 223 6.41 -9.11 28.48
C ASP A 223 7.83 -8.56 28.66
N ASP A 224 8.44 -8.01 27.60
CA ASP A 224 9.76 -7.38 27.66
C ASP A 224 9.79 -6.21 28.67
N ARG A 225 8.72 -5.41 28.75
CA ARG A 225 8.61 -4.34 29.75
C ARG A 225 8.42 -4.86 31.17
N PHE A 226 7.66 -5.92 31.33
CA PHE A 226 7.49 -6.57 32.63
C PHE A 226 8.78 -7.22 33.14
N TYR A 227 9.51 -7.92 32.25
CA TYR A 227 10.76 -8.60 32.63
C TYR A 227 11.96 -7.64 32.77
N SER A 228 11.95 -6.47 32.09
CA SER A 228 13.01 -5.46 32.20
C SER A 228 12.89 -4.53 33.41
N ASN A 229 11.97 -4.79 34.35
CA ASN A 229 11.69 -3.93 35.53
C ASN A 229 11.38 -2.45 35.20
N GLN A 230 11.04 -2.14 33.96
CA GLN A 230 10.52 -0.83 33.59
C GLN A 230 8.99 -0.83 33.80
N TYR A 231 8.57 -0.79 35.06
CA TYR A 231 7.17 -0.56 35.41
C TYR A 231 6.73 0.82 34.90
N PRO A 232 5.62 0.93 34.14
CA PRO A 232 5.10 2.22 33.71
C PRO A 232 4.44 3.03 34.85
N PHE A 233 4.46 2.51 36.04
CA PHE A 233 3.92 3.17 37.26
C PHE A 233 5.07 3.40 38.23
N GLU A 234 5.73 4.54 38.14
CA GLU A 234 6.34 5.11 39.36
C GLU A 234 5.18 5.40 40.31
N SER A 235 5.11 4.64 41.39
CA SER A 235 4.32 5.05 42.54
C SER A 235 4.92 6.38 43.00
N ASN A 236 4.23 7.49 42.78
CA ASN A 236 4.49 8.70 43.54
C ASN A 236 4.31 8.33 45.02
N GLY A 237 5.42 7.90 45.65
CA GLY A 237 5.54 7.85 47.09
C GLY A 237 5.75 9.26 47.60
N GLU A 238 4.89 9.64 48.47
CA GLU A 238 4.87 10.75 49.39
C GLU A 238 6.02 11.76 49.37
#